data_05a7812029ca893d015e0efbf1ac2ba1
#
_entry.id   05a7812029ca893d015e0efbf1ac2ba1
#
_cell.length_a   1.000
_cell.length_b   1.000
_cell.length_c   1.000
_cell.angle_alpha   90.00
_cell.angle_beta   90.00
_cell.angle_gamma   90.00
#
_symmetry.space_group_name_H-M   'P 1'
#
loop_
_entity.id
_entity.type
_entity.pdbx_description
1 polymer ?
#
loop_
_entity_poly.entity_id
_entity_poly.type
_entity_poly.pdbx_seq_one_letter_code
_entity_poly.pdbx_strand_id
1 'polypeptide(L)'
;RFDAGVRLGETIDKDMIAVPIGPPLRMAVAASPGYFGVHPKPKTPQDLTAHRCINQRMPSSGGLYVWDFARRGKQVNVRVDGPLIFNTSPPQVDAALAGLGMVLLPEDELAPHLSDGSLVRVLEDWCPPFAGYHLYYPSRRQPSPAFSLVVKALRVDAAGPP
;
A
#
# COMPACT_ATOMS: atom_id res chain seq x y z
N ARG A 1 5.02 22.39 14.50
CA ARG A 1 5.29 22.47 13.06
C ARG A 1 6.41 21.48 12.76
N PHE A 2 6.17 20.53 11.86
CA PHE A 2 7.14 19.52 11.46
C PHE A 2 8.08 20.09 10.39
N ASP A 3 9.34 19.59 10.33
CA ASP A 3 10.32 20.00 9.30
C ASP A 3 10.16 19.20 8.00
N ALA A 4 9.68 17.97 8.08
CA ALA A 4 9.42 17.08 6.96
C ALA A 4 8.29 16.10 7.27
N GLY A 5 7.79 15.43 6.23
CA GLY A 5 6.82 14.33 6.32
C GLY A 5 7.28 13.15 5.49
N VAL A 6 6.86 11.95 5.86
CA VAL A 6 7.04 10.73 5.07
C VAL A 6 5.71 10.32 4.46
N ARG A 7 5.71 10.07 3.15
CA ARG A 7 4.52 9.63 2.39
C ARG A 7 4.94 8.66 1.29
N LEU A 8 3.98 7.90 0.80
CA LEU A 8 4.11 7.17 -0.46
C LEU A 8 4.19 8.18 -1.62
N GLY A 9 5.10 7.95 -2.55
CA GLY A 9 5.47 8.92 -3.58
C GLY A 9 4.55 8.88 -4.79
N GLU A 10 3.41 9.56 -4.75
CA GLU A 10 2.55 9.65 -5.94
C GLU A 10 2.34 11.07 -6.47
N THR A 11 2.35 12.08 -5.65
CA THR A 11 2.12 13.46 -6.12
C THR A 11 2.99 14.42 -5.33
N ILE A 12 3.91 15.08 -6.02
CA ILE A 12 4.77 16.11 -5.45
C ILE A 12 4.09 17.46 -5.68
N ASP A 13 3.73 18.14 -4.59
CA ASP A 13 3.32 19.54 -4.66
C ASP A 13 4.48 20.39 -5.21
N LYS A 14 4.17 21.38 -6.05
CA LYS A 14 5.18 22.20 -6.75
C LYS A 14 6.20 22.90 -5.83
N ASP A 15 5.85 23.08 -4.58
CA ASP A 15 6.67 23.74 -3.55
C ASP A 15 7.37 22.77 -2.58
N MET A 16 7.38 21.48 -2.89
CA MET A 16 7.98 20.44 -2.06
C MET A 16 9.13 19.73 -2.77
N ILE A 17 10.15 19.36 -2.00
CA ILE A 17 11.20 18.45 -2.42
C ILE A 17 10.82 17.05 -1.92
N ALA A 18 10.90 16.05 -2.78
CA ALA A 18 10.71 14.66 -2.42
C ALA A 18 12.02 13.89 -2.62
N VAL A 19 12.44 13.18 -1.58
CA VAL A 19 13.65 12.35 -1.60
C VAL A 19 13.24 10.92 -1.34
N PRO A 20 13.57 9.95 -2.22
CA PRO A 20 13.27 8.54 -1.98
C PRO A 20 14.04 8.04 -0.75
N ILE A 21 13.34 7.38 0.16
CA ILE A 21 13.87 6.84 1.40
C ILE A 21 13.61 5.34 1.58
N GLY A 22 13.07 4.71 0.56
CA GLY A 22 12.80 3.27 0.51
C GLY A 22 12.77 2.74 -0.92
N PRO A 23 12.80 1.43 -1.08
CA PRO A 23 12.68 0.79 -2.40
C PRO A 23 11.28 0.99 -2.97
N PRO A 24 11.08 0.71 -4.29
CA PRO A 24 9.73 0.59 -4.85
C PRO A 24 8.92 -0.42 -4.05
N LEU A 25 7.63 -0.11 -3.87
CA LEU A 25 6.68 -0.97 -3.17
C LEU A 25 5.69 -1.57 -4.16
N ARG A 26 4.99 -2.61 -3.72
CA ARG A 26 3.85 -3.19 -4.41
C ARG A 26 2.71 -3.35 -3.43
N MET A 27 1.48 -3.23 -3.94
CA MET A 27 0.32 -3.69 -3.19
C MET A 27 0.12 -5.20 -3.40
N ALA A 28 -0.50 -5.85 -2.43
CA ALA A 28 -0.91 -7.25 -2.56
C ALA A 28 -2.37 -7.42 -2.12
N VAL A 29 -3.13 -8.15 -2.93
CA VAL A 29 -4.46 -8.63 -2.55
C VAL A 29 -4.31 -10.03 -2.01
N ALA A 30 -4.79 -10.27 -0.79
CA ALA A 30 -4.67 -11.58 -0.16
C ALA A 30 -5.87 -11.91 0.72
N ALA A 31 -6.07 -13.20 0.95
CA ALA A 31 -6.95 -13.75 1.95
C ALA A 31 -6.41 -15.09 2.45
N SER A 32 -6.98 -15.62 3.54
CA SER A 32 -6.58 -16.92 4.06
C SER A 32 -6.97 -18.07 3.14
N PRO A 33 -6.26 -19.21 3.20
CA PRO A 33 -6.65 -20.42 2.47
C PRO A 33 -8.09 -20.85 2.79
N GLY A 34 -8.53 -20.71 4.05
CA GLY A 34 -9.88 -21.02 4.46
C GLY A 34 -10.94 -20.16 3.78
N TYR A 35 -10.66 -18.88 3.54
CA TYR A 35 -11.54 -18.01 2.78
C TYR A 35 -11.71 -18.51 1.34
N PHE A 36 -10.60 -18.87 0.68
CA PHE A 36 -10.63 -19.39 -0.69
C PHE A 36 -11.15 -20.83 -0.80
N GLY A 37 -11.26 -21.55 0.30
CA GLY A 37 -11.91 -22.86 0.34
C GLY A 37 -13.41 -22.81 0.05
N VAL A 38 -14.05 -21.64 0.31
CA VAL A 38 -15.49 -21.44 0.12
C VAL A 38 -15.82 -20.31 -0.86
N HIS A 39 -14.83 -19.57 -1.34
CA HIS A 39 -14.98 -18.50 -2.33
C HIS A 39 -13.97 -18.73 -3.47
N PRO A 40 -14.38 -18.67 -4.74
CA PRO A 40 -13.45 -18.79 -5.86
C PRO A 40 -12.43 -17.63 -5.84
N LYS A 41 -11.18 -17.89 -6.24
CA LYS A 41 -10.19 -16.83 -6.35
C LYS A 41 -10.57 -15.85 -7.47
N PRO A 42 -10.52 -14.52 -7.21
CA PRO A 42 -10.77 -13.52 -8.23
C PRO A 42 -9.70 -13.58 -9.33
N LYS A 43 -10.11 -13.41 -10.58
CA LYS A 43 -9.23 -13.37 -11.76
C LYS A 43 -9.02 -11.95 -12.27
N THR A 44 -9.94 -11.06 -11.97
CA THR A 44 -9.91 -9.64 -12.33
C THR A 44 -10.28 -8.77 -11.12
N PRO A 45 -9.88 -7.49 -11.08
CA PRO A 45 -10.30 -6.59 -10.02
C PRO A 45 -11.82 -6.45 -9.88
N GLN A 46 -12.57 -6.57 -10.97
CA GLN A 46 -14.04 -6.51 -10.96
C GLN A 46 -14.66 -7.64 -10.15
N ASP A 47 -14.02 -8.80 -10.10
CA ASP A 47 -14.53 -9.95 -9.33
C ASP A 47 -14.58 -9.66 -7.83
N LEU A 48 -13.79 -8.68 -7.35
CA LEU A 48 -13.77 -8.25 -5.94
C LEU A 48 -15.13 -7.73 -5.44
N THR A 49 -16.00 -7.28 -6.34
CA THR A 49 -17.37 -6.84 -5.99
C THR A 49 -18.24 -7.98 -5.48
N ALA A 50 -17.88 -9.23 -5.77
CA ALA A 50 -18.55 -10.42 -5.26
C ALA A 50 -17.89 -11.01 -4.00
N HIS A 51 -16.83 -10.37 -3.52
CA HIS A 51 -16.07 -10.80 -2.33
C HIS A 51 -16.34 -9.93 -1.12
N ARG A 52 -16.09 -10.49 0.06
CA ARG A 52 -16.05 -9.74 1.31
C ARG A 52 -14.67 -9.09 1.41
N CYS A 53 -14.61 -7.77 1.29
CA CYS A 53 -13.36 -7.03 1.38
C CYS A 53 -13.26 -6.29 2.71
N ILE A 54 -12.10 -6.38 3.34
CA ILE A 54 -11.77 -5.66 4.56
C ILE A 54 -11.15 -4.35 4.10
N ASN A 55 -11.82 -3.23 4.36
CA ASN A 55 -11.41 -1.94 3.80
C ASN A 55 -10.80 -1.01 4.84
N GLN A 56 -10.18 0.05 4.35
CA GLN A 56 -9.54 1.07 5.16
C GLN A 56 -10.28 2.40 5.06
N ARG A 57 -10.45 3.05 6.21
CA ARG A 57 -10.87 4.44 6.28
C ARG A 57 -9.64 5.34 6.24
N MET A 58 -9.61 6.21 5.24
CA MET A 58 -8.48 7.11 5.03
C MET A 58 -8.45 8.23 6.07
N PRO A 59 -7.37 8.42 6.83
CA PRO A 59 -7.29 9.44 7.87
C PRO A 59 -7.45 10.87 7.34
N SER A 60 -6.95 11.13 6.14
CA SER A 60 -6.94 12.48 5.54
C SER A 60 -8.29 12.91 5.00
N SER A 61 -9.05 11.99 4.37
CA SER A 61 -10.33 12.30 3.72
C SER A 61 -11.55 11.81 4.50
N GLY A 62 -11.37 10.91 5.47
CA GLY A 62 -12.46 10.22 6.16
C GLY A 62 -13.23 9.22 5.28
N GLY A 63 -12.93 9.18 3.97
CA GLY A 63 -13.54 8.25 3.01
C GLY A 63 -12.98 6.84 3.09
N LEU A 64 -13.65 5.90 2.45
CA LEU A 64 -13.13 4.55 2.26
C LEU A 64 -12.12 4.53 1.12
N TYR A 65 -11.08 3.71 1.29
CA TYR A 65 -10.09 3.52 0.25
C TYR A 65 -10.74 2.84 -0.96
N VAL A 66 -10.60 3.47 -2.12
CA VAL A 66 -10.99 2.86 -3.40
C VAL A 66 -9.79 2.05 -3.88
N TRP A 67 -9.97 0.75 -4.04
CA TRP A 67 -8.89 -0.13 -4.43
C TRP A 67 -8.47 0.13 -5.87
N ASP A 68 -7.23 0.52 -6.06
CA ASP A 68 -6.65 0.87 -7.35
C ASP A 68 -5.73 -0.22 -7.87
N PHE A 69 -5.89 -0.53 -9.13
CA PHE A 69 -5.16 -1.56 -9.84
C PHE A 69 -4.65 -1.02 -11.17
N ALA A 70 -3.58 -1.59 -11.68
CA ALA A 70 -3.09 -1.28 -13.01
C ALA A 70 -2.54 -2.54 -13.68
N ARG A 71 -2.79 -2.67 -15.00
CA ARG A 71 -2.22 -3.75 -15.81
C ARG A 71 -2.01 -3.25 -17.22
N ARG A 72 -0.77 -3.39 -17.74
CA ARG A 72 -0.42 -2.97 -19.11
C ARG A 72 -0.82 -1.53 -19.43
N GLY A 73 -0.59 -0.60 -18.48
CA GLY A 73 -0.94 0.80 -18.64
C GLY A 73 -2.42 1.16 -18.44
N LYS A 74 -3.30 0.17 -18.25
CA LYS A 74 -4.72 0.39 -17.97
C LYS A 74 -4.94 0.42 -16.47
N GLN A 75 -5.46 1.55 -15.96
CA GLN A 75 -5.87 1.67 -14.56
C GLN A 75 -7.31 1.22 -14.37
N VAL A 76 -7.57 0.59 -13.23
CA VAL A 76 -8.90 0.10 -12.83
C VAL A 76 -9.10 0.40 -11.35
N ASN A 77 -10.14 1.14 -11.03
CA ASN A 77 -10.53 1.45 -9.66
C ASN A 77 -11.78 0.66 -9.29
N VAL A 78 -11.73 -0.03 -8.16
CA VAL A 78 -12.85 -0.84 -7.67
C VAL A 78 -13.28 -0.36 -6.30
N ARG A 79 -14.55 0.01 -6.19
CA ARG A 79 -15.19 0.20 -4.88
C ARG A 79 -15.58 -1.17 -4.36
N VAL A 80 -14.90 -1.59 -3.33
CA VAL A 80 -15.15 -2.87 -2.67
C VAL A 80 -16.11 -2.68 -1.50
N ASP A 81 -16.78 -3.77 -1.14
CA ASP A 81 -17.70 -3.80 -0.01
C ASP A 81 -17.33 -4.95 0.94
N GLY A 82 -17.76 -4.83 2.20
CA GLY A 82 -17.52 -5.85 3.20
C GLY A 82 -17.85 -5.39 4.61
N PRO A 83 -17.89 -6.35 5.56
CA PRO A 83 -18.39 -6.08 6.90
C PRO A 83 -17.41 -5.33 7.81
N LEU A 84 -16.14 -5.23 7.43
CA LEU A 84 -15.09 -4.69 8.30
C LEU A 84 -14.37 -3.51 7.66
N ILE A 85 -14.22 -2.44 8.44
CA ILE A 85 -13.52 -1.22 8.08
C ILE A 85 -12.61 -0.84 9.24
N PHE A 86 -11.33 -0.65 8.95
CA PHE A 86 -10.34 -0.24 9.94
C PHE A 86 -9.64 1.05 9.48
N ASN A 87 -8.93 1.70 10.37
CA ASN A 87 -8.12 2.89 10.08
C ASN A 87 -6.61 2.60 10.06
N THR A 88 -6.21 1.37 10.33
CA THR A 88 -4.82 0.89 10.34
C THR A 88 -4.71 -0.51 9.73
N SER A 89 -3.52 -0.92 9.30
CA SER A 89 -3.29 -2.21 8.65
C SER A 89 -3.30 -3.42 9.59
N PRO A 90 -2.73 -3.38 10.82
CA PRO A 90 -2.61 -4.59 11.64
C PRO A 90 -3.94 -5.33 11.87
N PRO A 91 -5.05 -4.67 12.28
CA PRO A 91 -6.32 -5.39 12.45
C PRO A 91 -6.94 -5.89 11.13
N GLN A 92 -6.56 -5.30 9.97
CA GLN A 92 -6.95 -5.82 8.66
C GLN A 92 -6.25 -7.15 8.38
N VAL A 93 -4.95 -7.26 8.70
CA VAL A 93 -4.18 -8.51 8.58
C VAL A 93 -4.78 -9.59 9.47
N ASP A 94 -5.05 -9.28 10.74
CA ASP A 94 -5.66 -10.22 11.69
C ASP A 94 -7.02 -10.73 11.19
N ALA A 95 -7.85 -9.84 10.67
CA ALA A 95 -9.15 -10.20 10.11
C ALA A 95 -9.03 -11.08 8.85
N ALA A 96 -8.05 -10.83 7.99
CA ALA A 96 -7.78 -11.64 6.81
C ALA A 96 -7.29 -13.05 7.20
N LEU A 97 -6.39 -13.14 8.18
CA LEU A 97 -5.91 -14.42 8.74
C LEU A 97 -7.05 -15.24 9.35
N ALA A 98 -8.01 -14.56 10.02
CA ALA A 98 -9.20 -15.18 10.54
C ALA A 98 -10.24 -15.60 9.47
N GLY A 99 -9.96 -15.37 8.18
CA GLY A 99 -10.84 -15.76 7.09
C GLY A 99 -12.08 -14.87 6.90
N LEU A 100 -12.06 -13.65 7.45
CA LEU A 100 -13.21 -12.75 7.43
C LEU A 100 -13.38 -12.01 6.10
N GLY A 101 -12.36 -12.00 5.24
CA GLY A 101 -12.39 -11.36 3.94
C GLY A 101 -11.02 -11.23 3.29
N MET A 102 -10.99 -10.46 2.21
CA MET A 102 -9.79 -10.11 1.45
C MET A 102 -9.27 -8.73 1.85
N VAL A 103 -7.96 -8.53 1.80
CA VAL A 103 -7.29 -7.24 2.04
C VAL A 103 -6.51 -6.79 0.80
N LEU A 104 -6.33 -5.47 0.65
CA LEU A 104 -5.34 -4.85 -0.23
C LEU A 104 -4.42 -4.00 0.63
N LEU A 105 -3.20 -4.44 0.83
CA LEU A 105 -2.18 -3.80 1.68
C LEU A 105 -0.81 -3.80 0.98
N PRO A 106 0.14 -2.98 1.44
CA PRO A 106 1.53 -3.09 1.01
C PRO A 106 2.06 -4.52 1.18
N GLU A 107 2.77 -5.00 0.16
CA GLU A 107 3.27 -6.38 0.12
C GLU A 107 4.19 -6.71 1.29
N ASP A 108 5.00 -5.76 1.72
CA ASP A 108 5.91 -5.89 2.86
C ASP A 108 5.18 -6.15 4.19
N GLU A 109 3.99 -5.57 4.38
CA GLU A 109 3.15 -5.84 5.55
C GLU A 109 2.56 -7.27 5.53
N LEU A 110 2.34 -7.83 4.35
CA LEU A 110 1.80 -9.19 4.17
C LEU A 110 2.89 -10.25 3.99
N ALA A 111 4.14 -9.87 3.73
CA ALA A 111 5.22 -10.76 3.35
C ALA A 111 5.43 -11.97 4.30
N PRO A 112 5.41 -11.84 5.63
CA PRO A 112 5.52 -13.00 6.53
C PRO A 112 4.42 -14.03 6.29
N HIS A 113 3.18 -13.57 6.11
CA HIS A 113 1.98 -14.39 5.95
C HIS A 113 1.86 -15.00 4.54
N LEU A 114 2.40 -14.31 3.54
CA LEU A 114 2.50 -14.85 2.19
C LEU A 114 3.58 -15.94 2.13
N SER A 115 4.68 -15.76 2.87
CA SER A 115 5.80 -16.69 2.90
C SER A 115 5.47 -17.99 3.62
N ASP A 116 4.72 -17.92 4.74
CA ASP A 116 4.32 -19.11 5.51
C ASP A 116 3.01 -19.77 5.01
N GLY A 117 2.35 -19.14 4.01
CA GLY A 117 1.12 -19.64 3.40
C GLY A 117 -0.14 -19.40 4.23
N SER A 118 -0.08 -18.67 5.33
CA SER A 118 -1.26 -18.27 6.12
C SER A 118 -2.15 -17.28 5.37
N LEU A 119 -1.60 -16.52 4.41
CA LEU A 119 -2.33 -15.78 3.40
C LEU A 119 -1.92 -16.22 2.00
N VAL A 120 -2.87 -16.20 1.08
CA VAL A 120 -2.68 -16.52 -0.33
C VAL A 120 -2.91 -15.27 -1.17
N ARG A 121 -1.90 -14.90 -1.96
CA ARG A 121 -1.96 -13.76 -2.89
C ARG A 121 -2.80 -14.07 -4.11
N VAL A 122 -3.53 -13.07 -4.59
CA VAL A 122 -4.27 -13.07 -5.85
C VAL A 122 -4.07 -11.75 -6.60
N LEU A 123 -4.46 -11.69 -7.86
CA LEU A 123 -4.39 -10.49 -8.72
C LEU A 123 -3.00 -9.86 -8.82
N GLU A 124 -1.95 -10.64 -8.73
CA GLU A 124 -0.56 -10.14 -8.72
C GLU A 124 -0.23 -9.30 -9.96
N ASP A 125 -0.69 -9.72 -11.14
CA ASP A 125 -0.49 -9.00 -12.40
C ASP A 125 -1.17 -7.62 -12.45
N TRP A 126 -2.07 -7.34 -11.51
CA TRP A 126 -2.81 -6.09 -11.40
C TRP A 126 -2.22 -5.13 -10.37
N CYS A 127 -1.19 -5.55 -9.65
CA CYS A 127 -0.49 -4.76 -8.63
C CYS A 127 0.96 -4.49 -9.05
N PRO A 128 1.21 -3.60 -10.02
CA PRO A 128 2.57 -3.28 -10.45
C PRO A 128 3.34 -2.55 -9.34
N PRO A 129 4.68 -2.55 -9.38
CA PRO A 129 5.47 -1.72 -8.48
C PRO A 129 5.14 -0.24 -8.66
N PHE A 130 5.19 0.52 -7.56
CA PHE A 130 5.07 1.96 -7.55
C PHE A 130 6.18 2.58 -6.68
N ALA A 131 6.37 3.90 -6.79
CA ALA A 131 7.36 4.61 -6.01
C ALA A 131 7.08 4.44 -4.50
N GLY A 132 8.09 4.00 -3.75
CA GLY A 132 8.00 3.72 -2.33
C GLY A 132 7.92 4.99 -1.48
N TYR A 133 8.36 4.89 -0.24
CA TYR A 133 8.34 6.02 0.69
C TYR A 133 9.30 7.13 0.29
N HIS A 134 8.82 8.36 0.42
CA HIS A 134 9.59 9.57 0.18
C HIS A 134 9.53 10.49 1.40
N LEU A 135 10.64 11.16 1.65
CA LEU A 135 10.71 12.28 2.60
C LEU A 135 10.36 13.55 1.85
N TYR A 136 9.32 14.27 2.32
CA TYR A 136 8.85 15.53 1.74
C TYR A 136 9.18 16.69 2.66
N TYR A 137 9.76 17.75 2.12
CA TYR A 137 10.01 19.00 2.85
C TYR A 137 9.91 20.22 1.92
N PRO A 138 9.59 21.42 2.46
CA PRO A 138 9.42 22.61 1.65
C PRO A 138 10.70 23.03 0.92
N SER A 139 10.62 23.29 -0.40
CA SER A 139 11.75 23.72 -1.24
C SER A 139 12.27 25.10 -0.89
N ARG A 140 11.40 25.98 -0.37
CA ARG A 140 11.73 27.37 -0.03
C ARG A 140 12.45 27.53 1.32
N ARG A 141 12.63 26.46 2.07
CA ARG A 141 13.28 26.48 3.37
C ARG A 141 14.69 25.92 3.22
N GLN A 142 15.69 26.76 3.52
CA GLN A 142 17.07 26.28 3.58
C GLN A 142 17.19 25.26 4.73
N PRO A 143 17.54 24.01 4.45
CA PRO A 143 17.63 22.99 5.47
C PRO A 143 18.74 23.30 6.46
N SER A 144 18.49 23.07 7.75
CA SER A 144 19.54 23.15 8.74
C SER A 144 20.63 22.10 8.50
N PRO A 145 21.87 22.30 8.94
CA PRO A 145 22.92 21.29 8.78
C PRO A 145 22.52 19.92 9.34
N ALA A 146 21.84 19.89 10.49
CA ALA A 146 21.34 18.66 11.10
C ALA A 146 20.28 17.98 10.22
N PHE A 147 19.33 18.75 9.67
CA PHE A 147 18.31 18.19 8.78
C PHE A 147 18.91 17.67 7.47
N SER A 148 19.94 18.35 6.93
CA SER A 148 20.68 17.89 5.74
C SER A 148 21.36 16.52 5.98
N LEU A 149 21.88 16.28 7.17
CA LEU A 149 22.45 14.99 7.56
C LEU A 149 21.37 13.89 7.62
N VAL A 150 20.19 14.20 8.16
CA VAL A 150 19.06 13.28 8.19
C VAL A 150 18.62 12.91 6.77
N VAL A 151 18.45 13.90 5.89
CA VAL A 151 18.08 13.66 4.48
C VAL A 151 19.11 12.76 3.80
N LYS A 152 20.42 13.03 4.01
CA LYS A 152 21.50 12.23 3.44
C LYS A 152 21.50 10.79 3.98
N ALA A 153 21.26 10.61 5.28
CA ALA A 153 21.23 9.30 5.92
C ALA A 153 20.04 8.43 5.49
N LEU A 154 18.88 9.05 5.23
CA LEU A 154 17.67 8.36 4.83
C LEU A 154 17.58 8.11 3.32
N ARG A 155 18.33 8.86 2.52
CA ARG A 155 18.27 8.75 1.06
C ARG A 155 18.70 7.38 0.60
N VAL A 156 17.81 6.74 -0.19
CA VAL A 156 18.13 5.51 -0.93
C VAL A 156 18.40 5.89 -2.38
N ASP A 157 19.55 5.50 -2.91
CA ASP A 157 19.82 5.65 -4.33
C ASP A 157 18.85 4.76 -5.11
N ALA A 158 18.35 5.27 -6.24
CA ALA A 158 17.34 4.60 -7.07
C ALA A 158 17.82 3.26 -7.70
N ALA A 159 19.09 2.90 -7.49
CA ALA A 159 19.62 1.57 -7.76
C ALA A 159 19.40 0.71 -6.52
N GLY A 160 18.43 -0.21 -6.60
CA GLY A 160 18.29 -1.26 -5.60
C GLY A 160 19.60 -2.02 -5.38
N PRO A 161 19.75 -2.79 -4.28
CA PRO A 161 20.93 -3.59 -4.04
C PRO A 161 21.18 -4.56 -5.21
N PRO A 162 22.46 -4.86 -5.50
CA PRO A 162 22.86 -5.75 -6.58
C PRO A 162 22.25 -7.14 -6.44
#